data_286fe1023739286ac07cb9764c4369b9
#
_entry.id   286fe1023739286ac07cb9764c4369b9
#
_cell.length_a   1.000
_cell.length_b   1.000
_cell.length_c   1.000
_cell.angle_alpha   90.00
_cell.angle_beta   90.00
_cell.angle_gamma   90.00
#
_symmetry.space_group_name_H-M   'P 1'
#
loop_
_entity.id
_entity.type
_entity.pdbx_description
1 polymer ?
#
loop_
_entity_poly.entity_id
_entity_poly.type
_entity_poly.pdbx_seq_one_letter_code
_entity_poly.pdbx_strand_id
1 'polypeptide(L)'
;MHYTWWYFGQVLRAPPFPAEYPLVLDAMVLPLPTVALFAAAGISLLAGFARRRLESQRLLELGLAGAALLPFLLRTTPIFGGIKHWLAFVALLAPEAASLMARVAPQPRLLASAAIATFAAGIWQIAHVHPYGTSAYGELSGGIPGAATLGMQRQYWSNNVTGVLPWLNANCPPGARVYFHEVNIESYRTYQLAGMLRADIRYAPNPAQADYVALQWHREFRDREPETWNAFGSRRPATGLYLDEVPQVIVYARPGLPGAP
;
A
#
# COMPACT_ATOMS: atom_id res chain seq x y z
N MET A 1 -8.61 19.59 -2.91
CA MET A 1 -7.48 18.73 -2.52
C MET A 1 -7.35 17.69 -3.63
N HIS A 2 -6.25 17.66 -4.37
CA HIS A 2 -6.06 16.72 -5.47
C HIS A 2 -5.28 15.53 -4.94
N TYR A 3 -5.94 14.39 -4.83
CA TYR A 3 -5.26 13.13 -4.54
C TYR A 3 -4.70 12.59 -5.85
N THR A 4 -3.41 12.30 -5.87
CA THR A 4 -2.73 11.71 -7.02
C THR A 4 -2.33 10.29 -6.64
N TRP A 5 -2.62 9.31 -7.51
CA TRP A 5 -2.13 7.95 -7.32
C TRP A 5 -1.84 7.27 -8.66
N TRP A 6 -1.07 6.22 -8.57
CA TRP A 6 -0.54 5.50 -9.70
C TRP A 6 -1.28 4.18 -9.90
N TYR A 7 -1.77 3.93 -11.11
CA TYR A 7 -2.53 2.74 -11.45
C TYR A 7 -2.21 2.31 -12.88
N PHE A 8 -1.61 1.13 -13.04
CA PHE A 8 -1.14 0.60 -14.33
C PHE A 8 -0.34 1.61 -15.17
N GLY A 9 0.60 2.28 -14.54
CA GLY A 9 1.44 3.25 -15.23
C GLY A 9 0.78 4.60 -15.51
N GLN A 10 -0.46 4.81 -15.12
CA GLN A 10 -1.20 6.06 -15.30
C GLN A 10 -1.33 6.83 -13.98
N VAL A 11 -1.24 8.14 -14.06
CA VAL A 11 -1.51 9.02 -12.92
C VAL A 11 -2.98 9.40 -12.92
N LEU A 12 -3.71 8.99 -11.89
CA LEU A 12 -5.11 9.33 -11.71
C LEU A 12 -5.23 10.55 -10.78
N ARG A 13 -5.82 11.64 -11.26
CA ARG A 13 -5.96 12.91 -10.51
C ARG A 13 -7.40 13.39 -10.40
N ALA A 14 -8.25 13.00 -11.35
CA ALA A 14 -9.64 13.46 -11.44
C ALA A 14 -10.51 12.40 -12.13
N PRO A 15 -11.83 12.44 -11.93
CA PRO A 15 -12.76 11.59 -12.66
C PRO A 15 -12.66 11.79 -14.20
N PRO A 16 -13.00 10.78 -14.99
CA PRO A 16 -13.59 9.51 -14.59
C PRO A 16 -12.54 8.49 -14.12
N PHE A 17 -12.79 7.86 -12.98
CA PHE A 17 -11.92 6.81 -12.44
C PHE A 17 -12.25 5.43 -13.02
N PRO A 18 -11.30 4.47 -13.07
CA PRO A 18 -11.57 3.11 -13.49
C PRO A 18 -12.58 2.44 -12.56
N ALA A 19 -13.72 1.96 -13.12
CA ALA A 19 -14.75 1.31 -12.31
C ALA A 19 -14.28 -0.03 -11.72
N GLU A 20 -13.34 -0.70 -12.40
CA GLU A 20 -12.76 -1.97 -11.98
C GLU A 20 -11.70 -1.81 -10.87
N TYR A 21 -11.27 -0.60 -10.57
CA TYR A 21 -10.17 -0.34 -9.64
C TYR A 21 -10.29 -1.05 -8.29
N PRO A 22 -11.45 -1.04 -7.60
CA PRO A 22 -11.58 -1.71 -6.30
C PRO A 22 -11.33 -3.22 -6.40
N LEU A 23 -11.94 -3.89 -7.37
CA LEU A 23 -11.83 -5.34 -7.55
C LEU A 23 -10.43 -5.75 -8.00
N VAL A 24 -9.84 -4.97 -8.90
CA VAL A 24 -8.46 -5.21 -9.36
C VAL A 24 -7.47 -5.00 -8.22
N LEU A 25 -7.66 -3.95 -7.42
CA LEU A 25 -6.75 -3.71 -6.30
C LEU A 25 -6.88 -4.80 -5.22
N ASP A 26 -8.10 -5.25 -4.88
CA ASP A 26 -8.30 -6.38 -3.98
C ASP A 26 -7.59 -7.65 -4.50
N ALA A 27 -7.73 -7.94 -5.80
CA ALA A 27 -7.07 -9.07 -6.42
C ALA A 27 -5.53 -8.97 -6.37
N MET A 28 -4.98 -7.76 -6.43
CA MET A 28 -3.54 -7.54 -6.42
C MET A 28 -2.92 -7.49 -5.02
N VAL A 29 -3.67 -7.04 -4.00
CA VAL A 29 -3.10 -6.86 -2.65
C VAL A 29 -3.41 -8.01 -1.71
N LEU A 30 -4.48 -8.79 -1.95
CA LEU A 30 -4.83 -9.93 -1.11
C LEU A 30 -4.04 -11.19 -1.52
N PRO A 31 -3.74 -12.10 -0.56
CA PRO A 31 -3.15 -13.40 -0.86
C PRO A 31 -4.01 -14.21 -1.83
N LEU A 32 -3.39 -14.93 -2.75
CA LEU A 32 -4.09 -15.70 -3.79
C LEU A 32 -5.19 -16.65 -3.26
N PRO A 33 -4.98 -17.43 -2.17
CA PRO A 33 -6.06 -18.26 -1.63
C PRO A 33 -7.28 -17.45 -1.17
N THR A 34 -7.05 -16.26 -0.59
CA THR A 34 -8.12 -15.35 -0.15
C THR A 34 -8.87 -14.79 -1.35
N VAL A 35 -8.16 -14.34 -2.39
CA VAL A 35 -8.76 -13.85 -3.64
C VAL A 35 -9.62 -14.92 -4.30
N ALA A 36 -9.10 -16.13 -4.44
CA ALA A 36 -9.82 -17.25 -5.05
C ALA A 36 -11.10 -17.57 -4.27
N LEU A 37 -11.02 -17.61 -2.95
CA LEU A 37 -12.15 -17.92 -2.08
C LEU A 37 -13.22 -16.82 -2.12
N PHE A 38 -12.83 -15.56 -2.09
CA PHE A 38 -13.76 -14.42 -2.14
C PHE A 38 -14.39 -14.25 -3.53
N ALA A 39 -13.64 -14.49 -4.60
CA ALA A 39 -14.18 -14.51 -5.94
C ALA A 39 -15.25 -15.61 -6.10
N ALA A 40 -14.96 -16.82 -5.61
CA ALA A 40 -15.90 -17.93 -5.61
C ALA A 40 -17.15 -17.63 -4.74
N ALA A 41 -16.99 -17.01 -3.58
CA ALA A 41 -18.09 -16.57 -2.72
C ALA A 41 -18.98 -15.53 -3.41
N GLY A 42 -18.39 -14.51 -4.02
CA GLY A 42 -19.12 -13.50 -4.79
C GLY A 42 -19.89 -14.10 -5.97
N ILE A 43 -19.25 -14.99 -6.72
CA ILE A 43 -19.91 -15.72 -7.83
C ILE A 43 -21.08 -16.58 -7.30
N SER A 44 -20.91 -17.25 -6.16
CA SER A 44 -21.96 -18.06 -5.52
C SER A 44 -23.18 -17.21 -5.13
N LEU A 45 -22.95 -16.05 -4.52
CA LEU A 45 -24.02 -15.11 -4.15
C LEU A 45 -24.75 -14.57 -5.39
N LEU A 46 -24.01 -14.09 -6.39
CA LEU A 46 -24.58 -13.55 -7.61
C LEU A 46 -25.37 -14.61 -8.40
N ALA A 47 -24.83 -15.83 -8.51
CA ALA A 47 -25.55 -16.94 -9.15
C ALA A 47 -26.81 -17.35 -8.39
N GLY A 48 -26.76 -17.37 -7.06
CA GLY A 48 -27.93 -17.61 -6.22
C GLY A 48 -29.00 -16.55 -6.38
N PHE A 49 -28.60 -15.28 -6.44
CA PHE A 49 -29.50 -14.15 -6.69
C PHE A 49 -30.15 -14.25 -8.07
N ALA A 50 -29.37 -14.45 -9.14
CA ALA A 50 -29.89 -14.59 -10.49
C ALA A 50 -30.88 -15.73 -10.64
N ARG A 51 -30.69 -16.84 -9.89
CA ARG A 51 -31.60 -18.01 -9.88
C ARG A 51 -32.74 -17.85 -8.88
N ARG A 52 -32.86 -16.72 -8.17
CA ARG A 52 -33.87 -16.48 -7.12
C ARG A 52 -33.88 -17.55 -6.01
N ARG A 53 -32.69 -18.04 -5.64
CA ARG A 53 -32.50 -19.13 -4.66
C ARG A 53 -31.76 -18.69 -3.41
N LEU A 54 -31.59 -17.36 -3.17
CA LEU A 54 -30.98 -16.87 -1.96
C LEU A 54 -31.98 -16.86 -0.81
N GLU A 55 -31.57 -17.39 0.31
CA GLU A 55 -32.22 -17.19 1.60
C GLU A 55 -32.06 -15.74 2.05
N SER A 56 -32.96 -15.28 2.93
CA SER A 56 -32.99 -13.88 3.39
C SER A 56 -31.66 -13.38 3.96
N GLN A 57 -30.95 -14.24 4.71
CA GLN A 57 -29.65 -13.89 5.28
C GLN A 57 -28.61 -13.64 4.17
N ARG A 58 -28.48 -14.53 3.20
CA ARG A 58 -27.54 -14.39 2.08
C ARG A 58 -27.91 -13.24 1.14
N LEU A 59 -29.21 -12.93 1.01
CA LEU A 59 -29.66 -11.74 0.29
C LEU A 59 -29.23 -10.46 1.01
N LEU A 60 -29.33 -10.45 2.36
CA LEU A 60 -28.84 -9.34 3.17
C LEU A 60 -27.31 -9.17 3.04
N GLU A 61 -26.55 -10.26 3.11
CA GLU A 61 -25.09 -10.24 2.91
C GLU A 61 -24.71 -9.65 1.55
N LEU A 62 -25.35 -10.10 0.47
CA LEU A 62 -25.16 -9.55 -0.87
C LEU A 62 -25.51 -8.06 -0.94
N GLY A 63 -26.62 -7.65 -0.31
CA GLY A 63 -27.06 -6.25 -0.24
C GLY A 63 -26.04 -5.37 0.48
N LEU A 64 -25.56 -5.81 1.63
CA LEU A 64 -24.56 -5.08 2.43
C LEU A 64 -23.20 -5.01 1.72
N ALA A 65 -22.73 -6.13 1.12
CA ALA A 65 -21.51 -6.17 0.34
C ALA A 65 -21.62 -5.24 -0.88
N GLY A 66 -22.75 -5.27 -1.57
CA GLY A 66 -23.04 -4.36 -2.68
C GLY A 66 -23.03 -2.89 -2.22
N ALA A 67 -23.70 -2.57 -1.11
CA ALA A 67 -23.72 -1.21 -0.57
C ALA A 67 -22.32 -0.70 -0.18
N ALA A 68 -21.44 -1.58 0.30
CA ALA A 68 -20.07 -1.24 0.63
C ALA A 68 -19.17 -1.01 -0.61
N LEU A 69 -19.42 -1.72 -1.71
CA LEU A 69 -18.57 -1.68 -2.91
C LEU A 69 -19.11 -0.73 -4.00
N LEU A 70 -20.44 -0.72 -4.25
CA LEU A 70 -21.04 -0.02 -5.39
C LEU A 70 -20.65 1.47 -5.50
N PRO A 71 -20.54 2.25 -4.40
CA PRO A 71 -20.10 3.64 -4.50
C PRO A 71 -18.76 3.80 -5.20
N PHE A 72 -17.84 2.83 -5.04
CA PHE A 72 -16.49 2.86 -5.59
C PHE A 72 -16.38 2.28 -7.00
N LEU A 73 -17.43 1.62 -7.49
CA LEU A 73 -17.58 1.26 -8.90
C LEU A 73 -18.10 2.43 -9.74
N LEU A 74 -18.60 3.48 -9.08
CA LEU A 74 -18.98 4.71 -9.76
C LEU A 74 -17.72 5.48 -10.17
N ARG A 75 -17.63 5.84 -11.44
CA ARG A 75 -16.45 6.49 -12.01
C ARG A 75 -16.19 7.91 -11.49
N THR A 76 -17.08 8.43 -10.68
CA THR A 76 -17.02 9.78 -10.09
C THR A 76 -16.57 9.78 -8.63
N THR A 77 -16.66 8.63 -7.96
CA THR A 77 -16.25 8.52 -6.54
C THR A 77 -14.73 8.53 -6.43
N PRO A 78 -14.15 9.42 -5.62
CA PRO A 78 -12.71 9.42 -5.39
C PRO A 78 -12.23 8.09 -4.79
N ILE A 79 -11.22 7.51 -5.42
CA ILE A 79 -10.55 6.27 -5.00
C ILE A 79 -9.09 6.59 -4.68
N PHE A 80 -8.66 6.45 -3.43
CA PHE A 80 -7.29 6.73 -3.01
C PHE A 80 -6.95 6.00 -1.71
N GLY A 81 -5.67 5.81 -1.45
CA GLY A 81 -5.19 5.24 -0.17
C GLY A 81 -5.47 3.75 0.01
N GLY A 82 -5.39 2.98 -1.08
CA GLY A 82 -5.54 1.53 -1.05
C GLY A 82 -6.99 1.07 -0.87
N ILE A 83 -7.15 -0.15 -0.35
CA ILE A 83 -8.45 -0.82 -0.19
C ILE A 83 -9.31 -0.31 0.98
N LYS A 84 -8.83 0.64 1.76
CA LYS A 84 -9.45 1.08 3.02
C LYS A 84 -10.92 1.48 2.91
N HIS A 85 -11.31 2.06 1.77
CA HIS A 85 -12.66 2.61 1.60
C HIS A 85 -13.74 1.55 1.40
N TRP A 86 -13.37 0.40 0.84
CA TRP A 86 -14.27 -0.73 0.61
C TRP A 86 -13.84 -1.98 1.37
N LEU A 87 -12.98 -1.86 2.38
CA LEU A 87 -12.53 -2.98 3.22
C LEU A 87 -13.71 -3.73 3.86
N ALA A 88 -14.83 -3.03 4.14
CA ALA A 88 -16.06 -3.64 4.61
C ALA A 88 -16.63 -4.67 3.62
N PHE A 89 -16.51 -4.45 2.28
CA PHE A 89 -16.90 -5.42 1.27
C PHE A 89 -16.16 -6.74 1.43
N VAL A 90 -14.85 -6.70 1.63
CA VAL A 90 -14.01 -7.88 1.85
C VAL A 90 -14.46 -8.64 3.10
N ALA A 91 -14.72 -7.93 4.21
CA ALA A 91 -15.18 -8.53 5.46
C ALA A 91 -16.57 -9.16 5.31
N LEU A 92 -17.47 -8.54 4.56
CA LEU A 92 -18.84 -9.01 4.34
C LEU A 92 -18.92 -10.25 3.43
N LEU A 93 -17.89 -10.52 2.64
CA LEU A 93 -17.80 -11.78 1.87
C LEU A 93 -17.29 -12.97 2.71
N ALA A 94 -16.70 -12.75 3.86
CA ALA A 94 -16.07 -13.79 4.66
C ALA A 94 -17.03 -14.91 5.13
N PRO A 95 -18.28 -14.63 5.55
CA PRO A 95 -19.23 -15.70 5.95
C PRO A 95 -19.57 -16.63 4.78
N GLU A 96 -19.85 -16.07 3.57
CA GLU A 96 -20.13 -16.89 2.40
C GLU A 96 -18.89 -17.67 1.95
N ALA A 97 -17.70 -17.06 2.03
CA ALA A 97 -16.43 -17.71 1.75
C ALA A 97 -16.20 -18.92 2.68
N ALA A 98 -16.46 -18.76 3.97
CA ALA A 98 -16.37 -19.85 4.95
C ALA A 98 -17.40 -20.96 4.66
N SER A 99 -18.65 -20.58 4.38
CA SER A 99 -19.69 -21.52 3.98
C SER A 99 -19.34 -22.30 2.72
N LEU A 100 -18.77 -21.63 1.73
CA LEU A 100 -18.33 -22.27 0.50
C LEU A 100 -17.18 -23.24 0.75
N MET A 101 -16.19 -22.83 1.54
CA MET A 101 -15.08 -23.68 1.94
C MET A 101 -15.57 -24.95 2.64
N ALA A 102 -16.51 -24.83 3.58
CA ALA A 102 -17.11 -25.98 4.27
C ALA A 102 -17.87 -26.91 3.33
N ARG A 103 -18.50 -26.39 2.28
CA ARG A 103 -19.22 -27.21 1.27
C ARG A 103 -18.28 -27.97 0.34
N VAL A 104 -17.17 -27.35 -0.10
CA VAL A 104 -16.21 -27.98 -1.02
C VAL A 104 -15.20 -28.88 -0.30
N ALA A 105 -14.97 -28.63 0.97
CA ALA A 105 -14.11 -29.45 1.82
C ALA A 105 -14.90 -30.02 3.03
N PRO A 106 -15.84 -30.95 2.80
CA PRO A 106 -16.73 -31.44 3.88
C PRO A 106 -16.02 -32.29 4.92
N GLN A 107 -14.84 -32.83 4.61
CA GLN A 107 -14.05 -33.56 5.58
C GLN A 107 -13.33 -32.59 6.52
N PRO A 108 -13.42 -32.78 7.86
CA PRO A 108 -12.84 -31.85 8.83
C PRO A 108 -11.34 -31.57 8.61
N ARG A 109 -10.59 -32.60 8.20
CA ARG A 109 -9.14 -32.45 7.92
C ARG A 109 -8.88 -31.58 6.69
N LEU A 110 -9.65 -31.75 5.61
CA LEU A 110 -9.52 -30.91 4.41
C LEU A 110 -9.93 -29.47 4.70
N LEU A 111 -11.02 -29.28 5.43
CA LEU A 111 -11.46 -27.94 5.85
C LEU A 111 -10.40 -27.25 6.69
N ALA A 112 -9.86 -27.94 7.67
CA ALA A 112 -8.78 -27.41 8.52
C ALA A 112 -7.54 -27.07 7.68
N SER A 113 -7.12 -27.95 6.76
CA SER A 113 -5.97 -27.69 5.88
C SER A 113 -6.19 -26.49 4.97
N ALA A 114 -7.37 -26.34 4.39
CA ALA A 114 -7.72 -25.20 3.53
C ALA A 114 -7.74 -23.89 4.33
N ALA A 115 -8.33 -23.90 5.54
CA ALA A 115 -8.33 -22.77 6.43
C ALA A 115 -6.91 -22.36 6.84
N ILE A 116 -6.09 -23.34 7.29
CA ILE A 116 -4.69 -23.11 7.66
C ILE A 116 -3.91 -22.51 6.47
N ALA A 117 -4.07 -23.05 5.26
CA ALA A 117 -3.38 -22.54 4.08
C ALA A 117 -3.76 -21.08 3.78
N THR A 118 -5.05 -20.75 3.88
CA THR A 118 -5.55 -19.38 3.65
C THR A 118 -5.00 -18.40 4.69
N PHE A 119 -5.05 -18.76 5.98
CA PHE A 119 -4.50 -17.91 7.04
C PHE A 119 -2.97 -17.81 6.99
N ALA A 120 -2.27 -18.92 6.71
CA ALA A 120 -0.82 -18.92 6.59
C ALA A 120 -0.32 -18.01 5.46
N ALA A 121 -1.01 -17.98 4.32
CA ALA A 121 -0.69 -17.06 3.23
C ALA A 121 -0.82 -15.58 3.67
N GLY A 122 -1.89 -15.24 4.39
CA GLY A 122 -2.07 -13.89 4.94
C GLY A 122 -1.02 -13.52 5.99
N ILE A 123 -0.74 -14.44 6.92
CA ILE A 123 0.28 -14.24 7.97
C ILE A 123 1.67 -14.07 7.32
N TRP A 124 2.00 -14.90 6.33
CA TRP A 124 3.25 -14.81 5.59
C TRP A 124 3.39 -13.44 4.90
N GLN A 125 2.36 -12.99 4.17
CA GLN A 125 2.39 -11.69 3.50
C GLN A 125 2.60 -10.55 4.50
N ILE A 126 1.87 -10.56 5.65
CA ILE A 126 2.02 -9.54 6.69
C ILE A 126 3.43 -9.59 7.28
N ALA A 127 3.94 -10.77 7.65
CA ALA A 127 5.26 -10.94 8.24
C ALA A 127 6.38 -10.50 7.28
N HIS A 128 6.22 -10.81 5.98
CA HIS A 128 7.19 -10.47 4.95
C HIS A 128 7.37 -8.96 4.77
N VAL A 129 6.27 -8.20 4.80
CA VAL A 129 6.32 -6.74 4.55
C VAL A 129 6.37 -5.89 5.81
N HIS A 130 6.24 -6.51 7.00
CA HIS A 130 6.22 -5.76 8.27
C HIS A 130 7.51 -4.95 8.47
N PRO A 131 7.41 -3.67 8.89
CA PRO A 131 6.21 -2.89 9.27
C PRO A 131 5.55 -2.10 8.12
N TYR A 132 5.89 -2.37 6.87
CA TYR A 132 5.49 -1.58 5.70
C TYR A 132 4.26 -2.16 4.98
N GLY A 133 3.24 -2.57 5.72
CA GLY A 133 2.06 -3.26 5.19
C GLY A 133 1.30 -2.50 4.10
N THR A 134 1.42 -1.16 4.02
CA THR A 134 0.82 -0.35 2.96
C THR A 134 1.49 -0.53 1.59
N SER A 135 2.61 -1.27 1.54
CA SER A 135 3.31 -1.65 0.31
C SER A 135 3.09 -3.11 -0.09
N ALA A 136 2.23 -3.83 0.66
CA ALA A 136 1.97 -5.25 0.41
C ALA A 136 1.25 -5.46 -0.92
N TYR A 137 1.71 -6.45 -1.67
CA TYR A 137 1.08 -6.97 -2.88
C TYR A 137 1.08 -8.49 -2.86
N GLY A 138 -0.03 -9.08 -3.33
CA GLY A 138 -0.21 -10.54 -3.37
C GLY A 138 0.41 -11.19 -4.61
N GLU A 139 0.27 -12.50 -4.68
CA GLU A 139 0.91 -13.34 -5.70
C GLU A 139 0.37 -13.07 -7.12
N LEU A 140 -0.91 -12.65 -7.26
CA LEU A 140 -1.49 -12.32 -8.56
C LEU A 140 -0.81 -11.14 -9.26
N SER A 141 -0.26 -10.21 -8.48
CA SER A 141 0.53 -9.09 -9.03
C SER A 141 2.01 -9.46 -9.24
N GLY A 142 2.45 -10.64 -8.82
CA GLY A 142 3.86 -11.01 -8.72
C GLY A 142 4.56 -10.37 -7.53
N GLY A 143 3.83 -10.12 -6.44
CA GLY A 143 4.32 -9.45 -5.25
C GLY A 143 4.68 -7.97 -5.49
N ILE A 144 5.50 -7.40 -4.62
CA ILE A 144 5.94 -6.00 -4.72
C ILE A 144 6.69 -5.71 -6.05
N PRO A 145 7.63 -6.56 -6.52
CA PRO A 145 8.31 -6.33 -7.80
C PRO A 145 7.38 -6.36 -9.00
N GLY A 146 6.47 -7.32 -9.04
CA GLY A 146 5.50 -7.43 -10.13
C GLY A 146 4.54 -6.23 -10.16
N ALA A 147 4.00 -5.84 -9.02
CA ALA A 147 3.14 -4.66 -8.90
C ALA A 147 3.88 -3.37 -9.34
N ALA A 148 5.14 -3.21 -8.95
CA ALA A 148 5.96 -2.08 -9.38
C ALA A 148 6.20 -2.09 -10.91
N THR A 149 6.42 -3.26 -11.51
CA THR A 149 6.58 -3.45 -12.97
C THR A 149 5.29 -3.12 -13.71
N LEU A 150 4.14 -3.54 -13.18
CA LEU A 150 2.82 -3.20 -13.71
C LEU A 150 2.47 -1.71 -13.56
N GLY A 151 3.26 -0.94 -12.84
CA GLY A 151 3.02 0.47 -12.63
C GLY A 151 1.94 0.75 -11.60
N MET A 152 1.86 -0.07 -10.55
CA MET A 152 0.99 0.14 -9.41
C MET A 152 1.62 1.08 -8.38
N GLN A 153 0.80 1.69 -7.54
CA GLN A 153 1.24 2.52 -6.42
C GLN A 153 2.13 1.72 -5.47
N ARG A 154 3.34 2.18 -5.16
CA ARG A 154 4.30 1.40 -4.36
C ARG A 154 4.00 1.41 -2.87
N GLN A 155 3.40 2.47 -2.38
CA GLN A 155 3.00 2.63 -0.99
C GLN A 155 1.85 3.62 -0.87
N TYR A 156 1.17 3.58 0.25
CA TYR A 156 0.14 4.55 0.61
C TYR A 156 0.57 5.27 1.91
N TRP A 157 0.21 6.56 2.04
CA TRP A 157 0.37 7.34 3.28
C TRP A 157 1.81 7.69 3.67
N SER A 158 2.80 7.46 2.83
CA SER A 158 4.20 7.85 3.03
C SER A 158 4.84 7.36 4.36
N ASN A 159 4.27 6.32 4.99
CA ASN A 159 4.78 5.79 6.26
C ASN A 159 6.14 5.07 6.09
N ASN A 160 6.52 4.67 4.90
CA ASN A 160 7.77 3.98 4.63
C ASN A 160 9.01 4.83 4.95
N VAL A 161 8.85 6.15 5.09
CA VAL A 161 9.95 7.03 5.53
C VAL A 161 10.52 6.61 6.88
N THR A 162 9.73 5.96 7.73
CA THR A 162 10.18 5.44 9.03
C THR A 162 11.35 4.47 8.91
N GLY A 163 11.47 3.76 7.78
CA GLY A 163 12.55 2.82 7.52
C GLY A 163 13.93 3.45 7.31
N VAL A 164 13.99 4.73 6.99
CA VAL A 164 15.27 5.45 6.83
C VAL A 164 15.64 6.30 8.04
N LEU A 165 14.74 6.46 9.03
CA LEU A 165 15.03 7.25 10.24
C LEU A 165 16.23 6.72 11.04
N PRO A 166 16.42 5.39 11.23
CA PRO A 166 17.61 4.87 11.91
C PRO A 166 18.91 5.27 11.22
N TRP A 167 18.95 5.23 9.89
CA TRP A 167 20.12 5.66 9.15
C TRP A 167 20.36 7.16 9.29
N LEU A 168 19.33 7.99 9.21
CA LEU A 168 19.44 9.44 9.45
C LEU A 168 19.94 9.73 10.85
N ASN A 169 19.44 9.04 11.87
CA ASN A 169 19.91 9.17 13.24
C ASN A 169 21.41 8.87 13.40
N ALA A 170 21.90 7.87 12.67
CA ALA A 170 23.29 7.43 12.75
C ALA A 170 24.25 8.33 11.95
N ASN A 171 23.80 8.90 10.83
CA ASN A 171 24.70 9.56 9.86
C ASN A 171 24.57 11.09 9.83
N CYS A 172 23.44 11.67 10.24
CA CYS A 172 23.28 13.11 10.26
C CYS A 172 24.17 13.74 11.34
N PRO A 173 24.98 14.77 11.02
CA PRO A 173 25.68 15.56 12.03
C PRO A 173 24.67 16.30 12.94
N PRO A 174 25.09 16.74 14.14
CA PRO A 174 24.20 17.48 15.02
C PRO A 174 23.64 18.74 14.37
N GLY A 175 22.31 18.92 14.48
CA GLY A 175 21.59 20.06 13.93
C GLY A 175 21.36 19.99 12.41
N ALA A 176 21.65 18.86 11.75
CA ALA A 176 21.43 18.66 10.30
C ALA A 176 19.98 18.94 9.90
N ARG A 177 19.80 19.49 8.72
CA ARG A 177 18.49 19.78 8.14
C ARG A 177 18.10 18.67 7.16
N VAL A 178 16.94 18.08 7.38
CA VAL A 178 16.41 17.00 6.52
C VAL A 178 15.12 17.45 5.86
N TYR A 179 15.07 17.36 4.54
CA TYR A 179 13.82 17.48 3.79
C TYR A 179 13.17 16.09 3.67
N PHE A 180 11.96 15.99 4.20
CA PHE A 180 11.13 14.78 4.09
C PHE A 180 10.06 15.02 3.04
N HIS A 181 10.19 14.36 1.89
CA HIS A 181 9.21 14.45 0.82
C HIS A 181 7.91 13.74 1.21
N GLU A 182 6.77 14.40 0.98
CA GLU A 182 5.42 13.90 1.31
C GLU A 182 5.21 13.56 2.81
N VAL A 183 6.00 14.15 3.68
CA VAL A 183 5.83 14.08 5.14
C VAL A 183 5.55 15.47 5.66
N ASN A 184 4.39 15.65 6.30
CA ASN A 184 4.04 16.93 6.88
C ASN A 184 4.82 17.20 8.19
N ILE A 185 4.82 18.45 8.63
CA ILE A 185 5.55 18.88 9.81
C ILE A 185 5.05 18.20 11.11
N GLU A 186 3.78 17.84 11.16
CA GLU A 186 3.18 17.16 12.31
C GLU A 186 3.69 15.72 12.42
N SER A 187 3.78 15.00 11.30
CA SER A 187 4.37 13.65 11.27
C SER A 187 5.85 13.69 11.66
N TYR A 188 6.59 14.65 11.12
CA TYR A 188 7.99 14.86 11.51
C TYR A 188 8.14 15.07 13.02
N ARG A 189 7.33 15.96 13.63
CA ARG A 189 7.32 16.19 15.08
C ARG A 189 6.95 14.94 15.86
N THR A 190 6.00 14.16 15.35
CA THR A 190 5.59 12.89 15.96
C THR A 190 6.75 11.91 15.99
N TYR A 191 7.56 11.80 14.93
CA TYR A 191 8.74 10.95 14.91
C TYR A 191 9.76 11.35 15.99
N GLN A 192 9.94 12.66 16.24
CA GLN A 192 10.81 13.14 17.30
C GLN A 192 10.23 12.84 18.69
N LEU A 193 8.94 13.13 18.91
CA LEU A 193 8.28 12.87 20.19
C LEU A 193 8.25 11.37 20.53
N ALA A 194 8.12 10.50 19.52
CA ALA A 194 8.19 9.05 19.67
C ALA A 194 9.62 8.50 19.82
N GLY A 195 10.64 9.35 19.78
CA GLY A 195 12.05 8.94 19.85
C GLY A 195 12.56 8.20 18.60
N MET A 196 11.79 8.19 17.51
CA MET A 196 12.17 7.56 16.24
C MET A 196 13.17 8.40 15.46
N LEU A 197 13.13 9.72 15.62
CA LEU A 197 14.05 10.68 15.01
C LEU A 197 14.68 11.52 16.11
N ARG A 198 16.00 11.74 16.03
CA ARG A 198 16.72 12.58 16.98
C ARG A 198 16.15 14.00 17.02
N ALA A 199 16.04 14.56 18.21
CA ALA A 199 15.44 15.88 18.45
C ALA A 199 16.25 17.06 17.85
N ASP A 200 17.55 16.86 17.62
CA ASP A 200 18.44 17.87 17.05
C ASP A 200 18.38 17.95 15.51
N ILE A 201 17.86 16.91 14.84
CA ILE A 201 17.63 16.94 13.39
C ILE A 201 16.51 17.94 13.10
N ARG A 202 16.72 18.82 12.14
CA ARG A 202 15.81 19.92 11.83
C ARG A 202 15.06 19.67 10.53
N TYR A 203 13.82 20.09 10.48
CA TYR A 203 13.03 20.04 9.24
C TYR A 203 13.53 21.08 8.23
N ALA A 204 13.72 20.67 6.99
CA ALA A 204 13.97 21.58 5.86
C ALA A 204 12.71 21.70 4.99
N PRO A 205 12.32 22.90 4.53
CA PRO A 205 11.10 23.08 3.74
C PRO A 205 11.25 22.65 2.28
N ASN A 206 12.46 22.51 1.78
CA ASN A 206 12.76 22.11 0.39
C ASN A 206 14.18 21.51 0.29
N PRO A 207 14.51 20.83 -0.81
CA PRO A 207 15.83 20.24 -1.03
C PRO A 207 16.98 21.23 -1.03
N ALA A 208 16.78 22.45 -1.52
CA ALA A 208 17.87 23.45 -1.59
C ALA A 208 18.38 23.86 -0.22
N GLN A 209 17.53 23.84 0.80
CA GLN A 209 17.86 24.21 2.18
C GLN A 209 18.21 22.98 3.04
N ALA A 210 18.20 21.80 2.48
CA ALA A 210 18.45 20.55 3.20
C ALA A 210 19.92 20.13 3.12
N ASP A 211 20.37 19.43 4.14
CA ASP A 211 21.63 18.71 4.19
C ASP A 211 21.44 17.26 3.72
N TYR A 212 20.24 16.71 3.99
CA TYR A 212 19.77 15.40 3.54
C TYR A 212 18.35 15.49 3.00
N VAL A 213 18.02 14.63 2.04
CA VAL A 213 16.68 14.51 1.46
C VAL A 213 16.23 13.06 1.57
N ALA A 214 15.11 12.81 2.24
CA ALA A 214 14.40 11.52 2.20
C ALA A 214 13.25 11.62 1.19
N LEU A 215 13.44 11.07 0.01
CA LEU A 215 12.52 11.15 -1.12
C LEU A 215 11.66 9.89 -1.16
N GLN A 216 10.33 10.05 -1.09
CA GLN A 216 9.39 8.95 -1.39
C GLN A 216 9.50 8.61 -2.87
N TRP A 217 9.83 7.35 -3.20
CA TRP A 217 10.10 6.96 -4.57
C TRP A 217 8.81 6.51 -5.28
N HIS A 218 7.98 7.49 -5.65
CA HIS A 218 6.78 7.32 -6.46
C HIS A 218 6.97 7.88 -7.86
N ARG A 219 6.36 7.28 -8.86
CA ARG A 219 6.47 7.75 -10.25
C ARG A 219 5.83 9.11 -10.47
N GLU A 220 4.79 9.45 -9.73
CA GLU A 220 4.13 10.77 -9.77
C GLU A 220 5.01 11.91 -9.29
N PHE A 221 6.08 11.61 -8.56
CA PHE A 221 7.02 12.59 -8.00
C PHE A 221 8.40 12.56 -8.66
N ARG A 222 8.51 11.97 -9.83
CA ARG A 222 9.78 11.90 -10.55
C ARG A 222 10.40 13.25 -10.90
N ASP A 223 9.59 14.28 -10.98
CA ASP A 223 10.04 15.68 -11.14
C ASP A 223 10.79 16.22 -9.92
N ARG A 224 10.60 15.62 -8.74
CA ARG A 224 11.29 16.01 -7.51
C ARG A 224 12.72 15.50 -7.39
N GLU A 225 13.04 14.40 -8.06
CA GLU A 225 14.44 13.92 -8.12
C GLU A 225 15.39 14.91 -8.77
N PRO A 226 15.10 15.50 -9.96
CA PRO A 226 15.93 16.53 -10.55
C PRO A 226 16.11 17.76 -9.65
N GLU A 227 15.10 18.17 -8.89
CA GLU A 227 15.23 19.26 -7.91
C GLU A 227 16.30 18.92 -6.86
N THR A 228 16.24 17.70 -6.31
CA THR A 228 17.24 17.22 -5.34
C THR A 228 18.63 17.11 -5.97
N TRP A 229 18.76 16.54 -7.16
CA TRP A 229 20.04 16.40 -7.86
C TRP A 229 20.68 17.74 -8.18
N ASN A 230 19.88 18.71 -8.62
CA ASN A 230 20.36 20.07 -8.90
C ASN A 230 20.81 20.77 -7.61
N ALA A 231 20.06 20.59 -6.51
CA ALA A 231 20.41 21.18 -5.21
C ALA A 231 21.69 20.59 -4.62
N PHE A 232 21.95 19.29 -4.88
CA PHE A 232 23.08 18.56 -4.26
C PHE A 232 24.26 18.38 -5.21
N GLY A 233 24.07 18.56 -6.53
CA GLY A 233 25.11 18.29 -7.53
C GLY A 233 25.45 16.80 -7.67
N SER A 234 24.61 15.91 -7.14
CA SER A 234 24.82 14.46 -7.15
C SER A 234 23.51 13.73 -7.46
N ARG A 235 23.63 12.65 -8.25
CA ARG A 235 22.53 11.71 -8.54
C ARG A 235 22.65 10.40 -7.76
N ARG A 236 23.72 10.23 -6.99
CA ARG A 236 23.96 9.00 -6.24
C ARG A 236 23.24 9.09 -4.90
N PRO A 237 22.37 8.10 -4.58
CA PRO A 237 21.77 8.03 -3.25
C PRO A 237 22.79 7.61 -2.20
N ALA A 238 22.62 8.11 -0.99
CA ALA A 238 23.39 7.70 0.19
C ALA A 238 22.91 6.35 0.73
N THR A 239 21.59 6.14 0.73
CA THR A 239 20.92 4.91 1.15
C THR A 239 19.47 4.90 0.66
N GLY A 240 18.71 3.86 1.02
CA GLY A 240 17.27 3.78 0.77
C GLY A 240 16.63 2.63 1.52
N LEU A 241 15.31 2.68 1.61
CA LEU A 241 14.47 1.56 1.99
C LEU A 241 14.03 0.83 0.71
N TYR A 242 14.30 -0.46 0.66
CA TYR A 242 13.92 -1.34 -0.43
C TYR A 242 13.07 -2.48 0.14
N LEU A 243 11.99 -2.82 -0.55
CA LEU A 243 11.20 -4.02 -0.27
C LEU A 243 11.26 -4.90 -1.53
N ASP A 244 11.75 -6.12 -1.40
CA ASP A 244 12.01 -7.03 -2.52
C ASP A 244 12.75 -6.32 -3.67
N GLU A 245 13.83 -5.60 -3.34
CA GLU A 245 14.65 -4.81 -4.28
C GLU A 245 13.92 -3.59 -4.92
N VAL A 246 12.65 -3.39 -4.60
CA VAL A 246 11.88 -2.23 -5.09
C VAL A 246 12.09 -1.03 -4.16
N PRO A 247 12.65 0.08 -4.65
CA PRO A 247 12.86 1.26 -3.83
C PRO A 247 11.53 1.87 -3.38
N GLN A 248 11.45 2.15 -2.08
CA GLN A 248 10.31 2.79 -1.43
C GLN A 248 10.64 4.22 -1.02
N VAL A 249 11.80 4.42 -0.40
CA VAL A 249 12.33 5.71 0.00
C VAL A 249 13.81 5.75 -0.36
N ILE A 250 14.26 6.84 -0.95
CA ILE A 250 15.66 7.05 -1.30
C ILE A 250 16.18 8.25 -0.51
N VAL A 251 17.36 8.11 0.09
CA VAL A 251 18.02 9.19 0.83
C VAL A 251 19.19 9.72 0.02
N TYR A 252 19.22 11.03 -0.18
CA TYR A 252 20.35 11.74 -0.72
C TYR A 252 21.05 12.54 0.39
N ALA A 253 22.37 12.58 0.37
CA ALA A 253 23.19 13.42 1.23
C ALA A 253 23.92 14.45 0.40
N ARG A 254 24.01 15.68 0.89
CA ARG A 254 24.82 16.73 0.25
C ARG A 254 26.31 16.32 0.26
N PRO A 255 27.06 16.51 -0.86
CA PRO A 255 28.47 16.16 -0.93
C PRO A 255 29.29 16.75 0.22
N GLY A 256 30.18 15.92 0.77
CA GLY A 256 31.01 16.29 1.93
C GLY A 256 30.37 16.01 3.30
N LEU A 257 29.11 15.62 3.34
CA LEU A 257 28.46 15.19 4.59
C LEU A 257 28.62 13.68 4.82
N PRO A 258 28.52 13.22 6.08
CA PRO A 258 28.56 11.80 6.43
C PRO A 258 27.52 10.99 5.62
N GLY A 259 27.96 9.84 5.10
CA GLY A 259 27.13 8.96 4.26
C GLY A 259 26.91 9.45 2.82
N ALA A 260 27.46 10.60 2.41
CA ALA A 260 27.47 10.97 1.01
C ALA A 260 28.35 9.97 0.21
N PRO A 261 27.91 9.50 -0.99
CA PRO A 261 28.63 8.55 -1.81
C PRO A 261 29.85 9.16 -2.51
#